data_c8125d2df358e73aa4d90a5230d44675
#
_entry.id   c8125d2df358e73aa4d90a5230d44675
#
_cell.length_a   1.000
_cell.length_b   1.000
_cell.length_c   1.000
_cell.angle_alpha   90.00
_cell.angle_beta   90.00
_cell.angle_gamma   90.00
#
_symmetry.space_group_name_H-M   'P 1'
#
loop_
_entity.id
_entity.type
_entity.pdbx_description
1 polymer ?
#
loop_
_entity_poly.entity_id
_entity_poly.type
_entity_poly.pdbx_seq_one_letter_code
_entity_poly.pdbx_strand_id
1 'polypeptide(L)'
;MVAQVNVAVDEIFSNIARYSGATGVVLGCSLKDGKATLRFSDNGRPYDPTEKPDPDTTQSAEEREVGGLGIFMVKKLMDEVTYEYADGSNILTLVKSL
;
A
#
# COMPACT_ATOMS: atom_id res chain seq x y z
N MET A 1 9.77 11.77 -8.02
CA MET A 1 8.46 11.94 -7.31
C MET A 1 7.35 11.18 -7.98
N VAL A 2 7.02 11.49 -9.25
CA VAL A 2 5.95 10.81 -9.97
C VAL A 2 6.20 9.31 -10.10
N ALA A 3 7.43 8.92 -10.45
CA ALA A 3 7.78 7.51 -10.58
C ALA A 3 7.61 6.74 -9.27
N GLN A 4 7.95 7.36 -8.14
CA GLN A 4 7.82 6.76 -6.82
C GLN A 4 6.35 6.54 -6.46
N VAL A 5 5.50 7.52 -6.76
CA VAL A 5 4.07 7.42 -6.52
C VAL A 5 3.47 6.31 -7.39
N ASN A 6 3.86 6.23 -8.66
CA ASN A 6 3.37 5.18 -9.56
C ASN A 6 3.74 3.78 -9.06
N VAL A 7 4.96 3.60 -8.57
CA VAL A 7 5.38 2.31 -8.00
C VAL A 7 4.52 1.97 -6.79
N ALA A 8 4.28 2.94 -5.90
CA ALA A 8 3.47 2.72 -4.72
C ALA A 8 2.03 2.33 -5.09
N VAL A 9 1.43 3.04 -6.04
CA VAL A 9 0.06 2.76 -6.49
C VAL A 9 -0.04 1.34 -7.06
N ASP A 10 0.89 0.95 -7.93
CA ASP A 10 0.90 -0.38 -8.54
C ASP A 10 1.03 -1.48 -7.49
N GLU A 11 1.90 -1.29 -6.50
CA GLU A 11 2.09 -2.28 -5.45
C GLU A 11 0.85 -2.42 -4.57
N ILE A 12 0.19 -1.32 -4.23
CA ILE A 12 -1.02 -1.38 -3.42
C ILE A 12 -2.15 -2.08 -4.18
N PHE A 13 -2.38 -1.75 -5.45
CA PHE A 13 -3.39 -2.42 -6.26
C PHE A 13 -3.10 -3.91 -6.37
N SER A 14 -1.84 -4.29 -6.57
CA SER A 14 -1.46 -5.71 -6.64
C SER A 14 -1.74 -6.44 -5.33
N ASN A 15 -1.45 -5.80 -4.20
CA ASN A 15 -1.72 -6.39 -2.88
C ASN A 15 -3.21 -6.57 -2.64
N ILE A 16 -4.03 -5.58 -2.99
CA ILE A 16 -5.47 -5.67 -2.84
C ILE A 16 -6.01 -6.83 -3.69
N ALA A 17 -5.59 -6.91 -4.94
CA ALA A 17 -6.04 -7.96 -5.85
C ALA A 17 -5.67 -9.36 -5.34
N ARG A 18 -4.49 -9.51 -4.75
CA ARG A 18 -4.02 -10.82 -4.28
C ARG A 18 -4.62 -11.25 -2.96
N TYR A 19 -4.81 -10.33 -2.03
CA TYR A 19 -5.02 -10.70 -0.63
C TYR A 19 -6.36 -10.31 -0.05
N SER A 20 -7.00 -9.25 -0.55
CA SER A 20 -8.26 -8.82 0.05
C SER A 20 -9.49 -9.42 -0.61
N GLY A 21 -9.38 -9.88 -1.84
CA GLY A 21 -10.53 -10.40 -2.58
C GLY A 21 -11.57 -9.35 -2.91
N ALA A 22 -11.17 -8.08 -2.95
CA ALA A 22 -12.09 -6.98 -3.23
C ALA A 22 -12.63 -7.05 -4.65
N THR A 23 -13.89 -6.63 -4.82
CA THR A 23 -14.50 -6.47 -6.13
C THR A 23 -14.44 -5.02 -6.61
N GLY A 24 -14.10 -4.10 -5.72
CA GLY A 24 -13.98 -2.69 -6.08
C GLY A 24 -12.97 -1.97 -5.20
N VAL A 25 -12.26 -1.03 -5.81
CA VAL A 25 -11.26 -0.19 -5.14
C VAL A 25 -11.50 1.25 -5.56
N VAL A 26 -11.47 2.16 -4.58
CA VAL A 26 -11.55 3.60 -4.84
C VAL A 26 -10.24 4.22 -4.39
N LEU A 27 -9.61 4.98 -5.29
CA LEU A 27 -8.40 5.72 -4.98
C LEU A 27 -8.73 7.21 -4.93
N GLY A 28 -8.54 7.82 -3.76
CA GLY A 28 -8.63 9.26 -3.59
C GLY A 28 -7.25 9.88 -3.52
N CYS A 29 -7.08 11.02 -4.13
CA CYS A 29 -5.83 11.78 -4.10
C CYS A 29 -6.10 13.20 -3.66
N SER A 30 -5.22 13.75 -2.82
CA SER A 30 -5.32 15.16 -2.45
C SER A 30 -3.91 15.74 -2.32
N LEU A 31 -3.82 17.03 -2.61
CA LEU A 31 -2.60 17.82 -2.43
C LEU A 31 -2.93 18.97 -1.49
N LYS A 32 -2.24 19.05 -0.37
CA LYS A 32 -2.48 20.08 0.62
C LYS A 32 -1.21 20.33 1.43
N ASP A 33 -0.86 21.58 1.61
CA ASP A 33 0.26 22.01 2.45
C ASP A 33 1.56 21.31 2.09
N GLY A 34 1.81 21.14 0.79
CA GLY A 34 3.05 20.51 0.31
C GLY A 34 3.09 19.01 0.48
N LYS A 35 1.95 18.37 0.73
CA LYS A 35 1.86 16.91 0.89
C LYS A 35 0.86 16.31 -0.07
N ALA A 36 1.23 15.16 -0.64
CA ALA A 36 0.33 14.35 -1.44
C ALA A 36 -0.19 13.20 -0.57
N THR A 37 -1.51 13.05 -0.52
CA THR A 37 -2.15 11.97 0.21
C THR A 37 -2.90 11.07 -0.76
N LEU A 38 -2.63 9.77 -0.69
CA LEU A 38 -3.31 8.75 -1.48
C LEU A 38 -4.09 7.86 -0.54
N ARG A 39 -5.39 7.69 -0.80
CA ARG A 39 -6.23 6.87 0.07
C ARG A 39 -6.91 5.79 -0.76
N PHE A 40 -6.59 4.53 -0.44
CA PHE A 40 -7.16 3.37 -1.11
C PHE A 40 -8.25 2.79 -0.22
N SER A 41 -9.47 2.70 -0.74
CA SER A 41 -10.59 2.02 -0.06
C SER A 41 -11.01 0.82 -0.88
N ASP A 42 -11.08 -0.37 -0.28
CA ASP A 42 -11.58 -1.54 -0.96
C ASP A 42 -12.59 -2.28 -0.10
N ASN A 43 -13.48 -3.04 -0.76
CA ASN A 43 -14.57 -3.75 -0.12
C ASN A 43 -14.23 -5.23 0.17
N GLY A 44 -12.96 -5.56 0.21
CA GLY A 44 -12.53 -6.93 0.47
C GLY A 44 -12.55 -7.28 1.95
N ARG A 45 -12.10 -8.48 2.25
CA ARG A 45 -11.93 -8.92 3.64
C ARG A 45 -10.84 -8.09 4.31
N PRO A 46 -10.88 -7.98 5.66
CA PRO A 46 -9.83 -7.24 6.38
C PRO A 46 -8.44 -7.77 6.05
N TYR A 47 -7.58 -6.89 5.60
CA TYR A 47 -6.20 -7.25 5.26
C TYR A 47 -5.32 -6.03 5.45
N ASP A 48 -4.42 -6.08 6.44
CA ASP A 48 -3.49 -4.99 6.73
C ASP A 48 -2.11 -5.32 6.15
N PRO A 49 -1.74 -4.73 5.01
CA PRO A 49 -0.43 -4.98 4.43
C PRO A 49 0.72 -4.42 5.27
N THR A 50 0.44 -3.47 6.17
CA THR A 50 1.49 -2.86 7.00
C THR A 50 1.96 -3.79 8.11
N GLU A 51 1.20 -4.84 8.43
CA GLU A 51 1.57 -5.82 9.44
C GLU A 51 2.58 -6.83 8.95
N LYS A 52 2.81 -6.92 7.64
CA LYS A 52 3.81 -7.84 7.11
C LYS A 52 5.20 -7.42 7.58
N PRO A 53 6.01 -8.37 8.07
CA PRO A 53 7.38 -8.03 8.45
C PRO A 53 8.20 -7.63 7.23
N ASP A 54 9.23 -6.81 7.46
CA ASP A 54 10.13 -6.45 6.39
C ASP A 54 10.81 -7.72 5.85
N PRO A 55 11.02 -7.81 4.53
CA PRO A 55 11.65 -9.00 3.96
C PRO A 55 13.09 -9.16 4.46
N ASP A 56 13.51 -10.42 4.61
CA ASP A 56 14.88 -10.75 4.92
C ASP A 56 15.71 -10.56 3.64
N THR A 57 16.55 -9.56 3.61
CA THR A 57 17.34 -9.24 2.43
C THR A 57 18.45 -10.25 2.14
N THR A 58 18.69 -11.19 3.06
CA THR A 58 19.64 -12.27 2.82
C THR A 58 19.03 -13.44 2.06
N GLN A 59 17.71 -13.49 1.96
CA GLN A 59 17.03 -14.54 1.21
C GLN A 59 17.11 -14.27 -0.29
N SER A 60 17.09 -15.35 -1.07
CA SER A 60 17.00 -15.24 -2.52
C SER A 60 15.60 -14.74 -2.91
N ALA A 61 15.47 -14.22 -4.14
CA ALA A 61 14.19 -13.74 -4.64
C ALA A 61 13.11 -14.84 -4.63
N GLU A 62 13.52 -16.10 -4.80
CA GLU A 62 12.60 -17.23 -4.81
C GLU A 62 12.08 -17.57 -3.41
N GLU A 63 12.84 -17.25 -2.38
CA GLU A 63 12.47 -17.52 -1.00
C GLU A 63 11.60 -16.43 -0.40
N ARG A 64 11.56 -15.23 -1.00
CA ARG A 64 10.79 -14.11 -0.49
C ARG A 64 9.32 -14.29 -0.79
N GLU A 65 8.49 -13.91 0.18
CA GLU A 65 7.06 -13.92 -0.01
C GLU A 65 6.66 -12.87 -1.05
N VAL A 66 5.79 -13.27 -1.98
CA VAL A 66 5.26 -12.36 -2.99
C VAL A 66 4.44 -11.26 -2.30
N GLY A 67 4.70 -10.01 -2.64
CA GLY A 67 4.01 -8.86 -2.06
C GLY A 67 4.68 -8.28 -0.84
N GLY A 68 5.47 -9.07 -0.10
CA GLY A 68 6.19 -8.57 1.06
C GLY A 68 7.22 -7.53 0.69
N LEU A 69 7.93 -7.74 -0.40
CA LEU A 69 8.92 -6.81 -0.90
C LEU A 69 8.26 -5.51 -1.38
N GLY A 70 7.10 -5.63 -2.05
CA GLY A 70 6.37 -4.46 -2.56
C GLY A 70 5.95 -3.52 -1.43
N ILE A 71 5.37 -4.05 -0.35
CA ILE A 71 5.00 -3.23 0.81
C ILE A 71 6.23 -2.61 1.48
N PHE A 72 7.33 -3.37 1.56
CA PHE A 72 8.57 -2.84 2.08
C PHE A 72 9.02 -1.60 1.29
N MET A 73 8.96 -1.67 -0.05
CA MET A 73 9.30 -0.55 -0.92
C MET A 73 8.36 0.64 -0.73
N VAL A 74 7.06 0.39 -0.59
CA VAL A 74 6.08 1.45 -0.36
C VAL A 74 6.40 2.19 0.93
N LYS A 75 6.71 1.46 2.01
CA LYS A 75 7.09 2.08 3.29
C LYS A 75 8.35 2.93 3.16
N LYS A 76 9.29 2.54 2.30
CA LYS A 76 10.52 3.29 2.09
C LYS A 76 10.30 4.53 1.24
N LEU A 77 9.38 4.48 0.27
CA LEU A 77 9.13 5.59 -0.66
C LEU A 77 8.21 6.65 -0.08
N MET A 78 7.31 6.28 0.83
CA MET A 78 6.32 7.19 1.39
C MET A 78 6.75 7.65 2.78
N ASP A 79 6.31 8.85 3.17
CA ASP A 79 6.61 9.38 4.51
C ASP A 79 5.75 8.76 5.59
N GLU A 80 4.50 8.42 5.25
CA GLU A 80 3.58 7.77 6.18
C GLU A 80 2.78 6.72 5.43
N VAL A 81 2.52 5.60 6.09
CA VAL A 81 1.63 4.54 5.62
C VAL A 81 0.78 4.11 6.80
N THR A 82 -0.54 4.30 6.70
CA THR A 82 -1.46 3.93 7.77
C THR A 82 -2.59 3.06 7.23
N TYR A 83 -3.15 2.22 8.09
CA TYR A 83 -4.22 1.30 7.71
C TYR A 83 -5.31 1.33 8.77
N GLU A 84 -6.58 1.24 8.31
CA GLU A 84 -7.71 0.95 9.19
C GLU A 84 -8.75 0.14 8.44
N TYR A 85 -9.58 -0.58 9.18
CA TYR A 85 -10.75 -1.26 8.63
C TYR A 85 -11.97 -0.64 9.27
N ALA A 86 -12.80 0.00 8.47
CA ALA A 86 -13.96 0.73 8.97
C ALA A 86 -15.12 0.62 7.97
N ASP A 87 -16.32 0.42 8.50
CA ASP A 87 -17.56 0.39 7.69
C ASP A 87 -17.50 -0.63 6.55
N GLY A 88 -16.87 -1.77 6.80
CA GLY A 88 -16.75 -2.83 5.81
C GLY A 88 -15.71 -2.58 4.74
N SER A 89 -14.81 -1.63 4.95
CA SER A 89 -13.77 -1.28 3.98
C SER A 89 -12.39 -1.31 4.59
N ASN A 90 -11.43 -1.81 3.82
CA ASN A 90 -10.01 -1.61 4.10
C ASN A 90 -9.64 -0.21 3.62
N ILE A 91 -8.99 0.57 4.47
CA ILE A 91 -8.58 1.93 4.12
C ILE A 91 -7.08 2.06 4.38
N LEU A 92 -6.33 2.20 3.30
CA LEU A 92 -4.88 2.38 3.37
C LEU A 92 -4.55 3.80 2.89
N THR A 93 -3.84 4.54 3.73
CA THR A 93 -3.48 5.93 3.44
C THR A 93 -1.97 6.07 3.34
N LEU A 94 -1.51 6.66 2.26
CA LEU A 94 -0.10 6.95 2.00
C LEU A 94 0.09 8.47 1.94
N VAL A 95 1.13 8.97 2.59
CA VAL A 95 1.45 10.40 2.54
C VAL A 95 2.87 10.59 2.06
N LYS A 96 3.06 11.52 1.13
CA LYS A 96 4.37 11.87 0.59
C LYS A 96 4.55 13.37 0.61
N SER A 97 5.62 13.86 1.23
CA SER A 97 5.99 15.28 1.20
C SER A 97 6.58 15.62 -0.16
N LEU A 98 6.15 16.73 -0.71
CA LEU A 98 6.59 17.20 -2.03
C LEU A 98 7.74 18.18 -1.94
#